data_09522c291085f78a232ae232238d7e13
#
_entry.id   09522c291085f78a232ae232238d7e13
#
_cell.length_a   1.000
_cell.length_b   1.000
_cell.length_c   1.000
_cell.angle_alpha   90.00
_cell.angle_beta   90.00
_cell.angle_gamma   90.00
#
_symmetry.space_group_name_H-M   'P 1'
#
loop_
_entity.id
_entity.type
_entity.pdbx_description
1 polymer ?
#
loop_
_entity_poly.entity_id
_entity_poly.type
_entity_poly.pdbx_seq_one_letter_code
_entity_poly.pdbx_strand_id
1 'polypeptide(L)'
;MWKIILRTSSSSSFSRKTLTHSISFQLIQQNITQYQNQPHFTTLCTFNSNERTRISTDPQFHFTRNSKLLGNGPGYCSAMSLDETSCCWNCKTQRPFLICESCGSVQPVDHSVDYFRIFGLEWKFDIEDGSLEGMYKNWQKKLHPDLVHTKSKEEREYAAEQSARVIDAYTTLRKPLSRAIYLMRLEGVEVDEEQTVSEPELLGEIMEIREAVEEAADSQALKKIQSQMEEKLRHWSNAFANAFGSKIFDEALKSIQRMTYYHRVNDEIVKKL
;
A
#
# COMPACT_ATOMS: atom_id res chain seq x y z
N MET A 1 -71.87 11.58 18.94
CA MET A 1 -71.64 10.49 19.94
C MET A 1 -70.92 9.35 19.19
N TRP A 2 -69.91 8.78 19.79
CA TRP A 2 -69.08 7.63 19.48
C TRP A 2 -67.66 8.03 18.92
N LYS A 3 -66.68 8.01 19.86
CA LYS A 3 -65.24 8.03 19.67
C LYS A 3 -64.77 6.62 19.32
N ILE A 4 -64.05 6.44 18.24
CA ILE A 4 -63.28 5.23 17.99
C ILE A 4 -61.81 5.58 18.16
N ILE A 5 -61.19 4.95 19.16
CA ILE A 5 -59.76 5.01 19.45
C ILE A 5 -59.09 3.91 18.63
N LEU A 6 -58.24 4.29 17.66
CA LEU A 6 -57.32 3.37 16.99
C LEU A 6 -55.98 3.37 17.70
N ARG A 7 -55.65 2.26 18.36
CA ARG A 7 -54.32 1.95 18.87
C ARG A 7 -53.46 1.53 17.70
N THR A 8 -52.40 2.28 17.41
CA THR A 8 -51.32 1.85 16.54
C THR A 8 -50.17 1.30 17.39
N SER A 9 -49.99 -0.01 17.34
CA SER A 9 -48.81 -0.69 17.89
C SER A 9 -47.66 -0.56 16.88
N SER A 10 -46.66 0.24 17.18
CA SER A 10 -45.40 0.28 16.43
C SER A 10 -44.46 -0.75 17.02
N SER A 11 -44.24 -1.83 16.30
CA SER A 11 -43.14 -2.78 16.56
C SER A 11 -41.86 -2.26 15.90
N SER A 12 -40.96 -1.67 16.66
CA SER A 12 -39.60 -1.33 16.20
C SER A 12 -38.70 -2.54 16.38
N SER A 13 -38.46 -3.26 15.30
CA SER A 13 -37.39 -4.25 15.25
C SER A 13 -36.07 -3.54 14.94
N PHE A 14 -35.33 -3.14 15.97
CA PHE A 14 -33.96 -2.63 15.81
C PHE A 14 -33.01 -3.81 15.50
N SER A 15 -32.48 -3.81 14.29
CA SER A 15 -31.46 -4.76 13.85
C SER A 15 -30.15 -4.50 14.56
N ARG A 16 -29.73 -5.41 15.46
CA ARG A 16 -28.49 -5.35 16.24
C ARG A 16 -27.22 -5.72 15.45
N LYS A 17 -27.25 -5.72 14.11
CA LYS A 17 -26.11 -6.19 13.29
C LYS A 17 -25.13 -5.13 12.79
N THR A 18 -25.40 -3.86 13.00
CA THR A 18 -24.52 -2.79 12.46
C THR A 18 -23.53 -2.20 13.47
N LEU A 19 -23.65 -2.50 14.78
CA LEU A 19 -22.84 -1.86 15.80
C LEU A 19 -21.48 -2.56 16.05
N THR A 20 -21.35 -3.84 15.74
CA THR A 20 -20.12 -4.61 16.01
C THR A 20 -18.99 -4.32 15.02
N HIS A 21 -19.31 -3.92 13.78
CA HIS A 21 -18.29 -3.62 12.76
C HIS A 21 -17.59 -2.25 12.97
N SER A 22 -18.29 -1.28 13.53
CA SER A 22 -17.73 0.06 13.77
C SER A 22 -16.73 0.10 14.93
N ILE A 23 -16.96 -0.68 15.98
CA ILE A 23 -16.10 -0.73 17.17
C ILE A 23 -14.78 -1.43 16.85
N SER A 24 -14.81 -2.48 16.03
CA SER A 24 -13.59 -3.20 15.61
C SER A 24 -12.66 -2.32 14.76
N PHE A 25 -13.23 -1.47 13.90
CA PHE A 25 -12.45 -0.57 13.05
C PHE A 25 -11.79 0.56 13.85
N GLN A 26 -12.46 1.10 14.87
CA GLN A 26 -11.91 2.14 15.74
C GLN A 26 -10.78 1.63 16.64
N LEU A 27 -10.87 0.38 17.13
CA LEU A 27 -9.81 -0.22 17.94
C LEU A 27 -8.53 -0.51 17.12
N ILE A 28 -8.68 -0.87 15.85
CA ILE A 28 -7.54 -1.06 14.94
C ILE A 28 -6.86 0.29 14.63
N GLN A 29 -7.63 1.34 14.40
CA GLN A 29 -7.09 2.70 14.19
C GLN A 29 -6.35 3.23 15.42
N GLN A 30 -6.84 2.97 16.63
CA GLN A 30 -6.18 3.41 17.87
C GLN A 30 -4.84 2.69 18.11
N ASN A 31 -4.71 1.43 17.74
CA ASN A 31 -3.45 0.70 17.81
C ASN A 31 -2.42 1.21 16.79
N ILE A 32 -2.84 1.60 15.58
CA ILE A 32 -1.95 2.17 14.56
C ILE A 32 -1.34 3.50 15.03
N THR A 33 -2.13 4.36 15.67
CA THR A 33 -1.65 5.66 16.18
C THR A 33 -0.63 5.49 17.32
N GLN A 34 -0.69 4.39 18.04
CA GLN A 34 0.24 4.09 19.14
C GLN A 34 1.61 3.59 18.64
N TYR A 35 1.64 2.92 17.45
CA TYR A 35 2.89 2.48 16.81
C TYR A 35 3.61 3.59 16.03
N GLN A 36 2.89 4.59 15.51
CA GLN A 36 3.48 5.72 14.78
C GLN A 36 4.23 6.73 15.66
N ASN A 37 4.05 6.69 16.99
CA ASN A 37 4.70 7.59 17.95
C ASN A 37 5.98 7.03 18.60
N GLN A 38 6.58 5.97 18.07
CA GLN A 38 7.90 5.54 18.52
C GLN A 38 9.00 6.31 17.77
N PRO A 39 9.98 6.92 18.47
CA PRO A 39 11.06 7.64 17.81
C PRO A 39 11.94 6.66 17.02
N HIS A 40 12.09 6.91 15.74
CA HIS A 40 13.06 6.23 14.90
C HIS A 40 14.46 6.47 15.46
N PHE A 41 15.09 5.42 16.00
CA PHE A 41 16.52 5.42 16.28
C PHE A 41 17.27 5.40 14.94
N THR A 42 17.64 6.58 14.45
CA THR A 42 18.62 6.73 13.38
C THR A 42 19.99 6.40 13.96
N THR A 43 20.45 5.18 13.71
CA THR A 43 21.85 4.81 13.94
C THR A 43 22.67 5.52 12.86
N LEU A 44 23.31 6.62 13.25
CA LEU A 44 24.34 7.31 12.48
C LEU A 44 25.57 6.40 12.35
N CYS A 45 25.67 5.69 11.24
CA CYS A 45 26.96 5.10 10.85
C CYS A 45 27.86 6.21 10.30
N THR A 46 28.73 6.74 11.13
CA THR A 46 29.84 7.61 10.70
C THR A 46 30.82 6.77 9.88
N PHE A 47 30.81 6.97 8.58
CA PHE A 47 31.86 6.47 7.69
C PHE A 47 33.12 7.32 7.86
N ASN A 48 34.15 6.73 8.44
CA ASN A 48 35.48 7.33 8.54
C ASN A 48 36.27 7.00 7.26
N SER A 49 36.46 8.01 6.42
CA SER A 49 37.25 7.93 5.21
C SER A 49 38.74 8.10 5.53
N ASN A 50 39.50 6.99 5.52
CA ASN A 50 40.94 7.02 5.18
C ASN A 50 41.45 5.57 5.18
N GLU A 51 41.65 5.01 3.97
CA GLU A 51 42.82 4.18 3.67
C GLU A 51 42.87 3.93 2.17
N ARG A 52 43.92 4.50 1.56
CA ARG A 52 44.39 4.16 0.22
C ARG A 52 45.26 2.92 0.32
N THR A 53 44.98 1.85 -0.44
CA THR A 53 46.04 0.94 -0.94
C THR A 53 45.56 0.20 -2.20
N ARG A 54 46.23 0.55 -3.29
CA ARG A 54 46.89 -0.23 -4.36
C ARG A 54 46.17 -1.37 -5.07
N ILE A 55 46.04 -1.15 -6.34
CA ILE A 55 45.78 -1.99 -7.50
C ILE A 55 46.64 -3.25 -7.51
N SER A 56 46.03 -4.41 -7.80
CA SER A 56 46.70 -5.56 -8.41
C SER A 56 45.77 -6.29 -9.37
N THR A 57 46.31 -6.53 -10.53
CA THR A 57 45.79 -7.10 -11.77
C THR A 57 45.46 -8.60 -11.67
N ASP A 58 44.51 -9.01 -12.54
CA ASP A 58 43.98 -10.33 -12.94
C ASP A 58 44.87 -11.59 -12.74
N PRO A 59 44.26 -12.79 -12.68
CA PRO A 59 44.02 -13.53 -13.91
C PRO A 59 42.74 -14.43 -13.95
N GLN A 60 42.25 -14.54 -15.16
CA GLN A 60 41.44 -15.59 -15.83
C GLN A 60 41.13 -16.86 -15.05
N PHE A 61 39.85 -17.24 -14.96
CA PHE A 61 39.44 -18.61 -14.68
C PHE A 61 38.52 -19.17 -15.78
N HIS A 62 39.00 -20.28 -16.34
CA HIS A 62 38.40 -21.10 -17.39
C HIS A 62 37.10 -21.77 -16.93
N PHE A 63 36.10 -21.72 -17.81
CA PHE A 63 34.88 -22.48 -17.76
C PHE A 63 35.16 -23.95 -18.14
N THR A 64 34.92 -24.91 -17.23
CA THR A 64 34.76 -26.31 -17.62
C THR A 64 33.35 -26.77 -17.31
N ARG A 65 32.69 -27.14 -18.39
CA ARG A 65 31.36 -27.73 -18.49
C ARG A 65 31.46 -29.19 -18.15
N ASN A 66 30.76 -29.69 -17.13
CA ASN A 66 30.48 -31.13 -17.05
C ASN A 66 29.05 -31.39 -16.64
N SER A 67 28.39 -32.19 -17.45
CA SER A 67 27.00 -32.60 -17.43
C SER A 67 26.82 -33.92 -16.68
N LYS A 68 25.57 -34.12 -16.17
CA LYS A 68 24.87 -35.37 -15.78
C LYS A 68 25.02 -35.79 -14.32
N LEU A 69 23.86 -35.77 -13.60
CA LEU A 69 23.17 -37.02 -13.25
C LEU A 69 21.82 -36.71 -12.60
N LEU A 70 20.78 -37.44 -13.03
CA LEU A 70 19.43 -37.47 -12.48
C LEU A 70 19.44 -38.08 -11.08
N GLY A 71 18.61 -37.51 -10.17
CA GLY A 71 18.27 -38.13 -8.90
C GLY A 71 17.02 -37.48 -8.32
N ASN A 72 15.86 -38.12 -8.52
CA ASN A 72 14.62 -37.83 -7.81
C ASN A 72 14.73 -38.33 -6.37
N GLY A 73 14.72 -37.42 -5.39
CA GLY A 73 14.57 -37.70 -3.98
C GLY A 73 13.87 -36.53 -3.28
N PRO A 74 13.07 -36.73 -2.21
CA PRO A 74 12.43 -35.68 -1.48
C PRO A 74 13.51 -34.76 -0.89
N GLY A 75 13.51 -33.49 -1.36
CA GLY A 75 14.54 -32.50 -1.04
C GLY A 75 14.52 -32.07 0.42
N TYR A 76 15.42 -32.69 1.20
CA TYR A 76 15.87 -32.07 2.45
C TYR A 76 16.76 -30.88 2.10
N CYS A 77 16.51 -29.73 2.73
CA CYS A 77 17.38 -28.55 2.63
C CYS A 77 18.76 -28.91 3.19
N SER A 78 19.66 -29.35 2.31
CA SER A 78 21.05 -29.61 2.65
C SER A 78 21.83 -28.28 2.60
N ALA A 79 22.63 -28.03 3.61
CA ALA A 79 23.39 -26.83 3.87
C ALA A 79 24.25 -26.39 2.66
N MET A 80 23.74 -25.44 1.91
CA MET A 80 24.48 -24.50 1.08
C MET A 80 23.82 -23.14 1.26
N SER A 81 24.60 -22.13 1.60
CA SER A 81 24.26 -20.74 1.85
C SER A 81 23.37 -20.12 0.76
N LEU A 82 22.08 -20.32 0.84
CA LEU A 82 21.04 -19.70 0.06
C LEU A 82 19.89 -19.41 1.00
N ASP A 83 19.77 -18.13 1.38
CA ASP A 83 18.58 -17.49 1.93
C ASP A 83 17.80 -18.30 2.98
N GLU A 84 18.15 -18.15 4.26
CA GLU A 84 17.37 -18.72 5.38
C GLU A 84 15.92 -18.24 5.40
N THR A 85 15.58 -17.20 4.61
CA THR A 85 14.24 -16.62 4.45
C THR A 85 13.31 -17.46 3.57
N SER A 86 13.82 -18.49 2.89
CA SER A 86 13.03 -19.28 1.94
C SER A 86 12.19 -20.41 2.56
N CYS A 87 12.31 -20.68 3.86
CA CYS A 87 11.62 -21.79 4.54
C CYS A 87 10.73 -21.29 5.68
N CYS A 88 9.61 -21.98 5.89
CA CYS A 88 8.74 -21.70 7.04
C CYS A 88 9.52 -21.87 8.35
N TRP A 89 9.47 -20.87 9.22
CA TRP A 89 10.16 -20.88 10.50
C TRP A 89 9.71 -22.07 11.41
N ASN A 90 8.44 -22.48 11.31
CA ASN A 90 7.85 -23.54 12.11
C ASN A 90 8.06 -24.95 11.50
N CYS A 91 7.55 -25.20 10.29
CA CYS A 91 7.53 -26.56 9.72
C CYS A 91 8.58 -26.81 8.62
N LYS A 92 9.42 -25.81 8.31
CA LYS A 92 10.49 -25.90 7.30
C LYS A 92 10.03 -26.16 5.86
N THR A 93 8.73 -26.05 5.56
CA THR A 93 8.22 -26.09 4.19
C THR A 93 8.81 -24.95 3.38
N GLN A 94 9.19 -25.22 2.14
CA GLN A 94 9.80 -24.22 1.26
C GLN A 94 8.80 -23.16 0.81
N ARG A 95 9.29 -21.92 0.72
CA ARG A 95 8.60 -20.75 0.16
C ARG A 95 7.19 -20.49 0.73
N PRO A 96 7.03 -20.39 2.06
CA PRO A 96 5.78 -19.91 2.60
C PRO A 96 5.58 -18.45 2.17
N PHE A 97 4.33 -18.10 1.91
CA PHE A 97 3.96 -16.69 1.71
C PHE A 97 3.68 -16.03 3.08
N LEU A 98 2.81 -15.05 3.20
CA LEU A 98 2.49 -14.40 4.49
C LEU A 98 2.05 -15.40 5.58
N ILE A 99 1.41 -16.49 5.18
CA ILE A 99 0.99 -17.61 6.05
C ILE A 99 1.42 -18.91 5.38
N CYS A 100 1.99 -19.81 6.14
CA CYS A 100 2.39 -21.12 5.62
C CYS A 100 1.15 -21.99 5.36
N GLU A 101 0.99 -22.44 4.12
CA GLU A 101 -0.15 -23.29 3.74
C GLU A 101 -0.12 -24.68 4.41
N SER A 102 1.09 -25.18 4.76
CA SER A 102 1.24 -26.51 5.36
C SER A 102 0.89 -26.54 6.85
N CYS A 103 1.29 -25.54 7.62
CA CYS A 103 1.10 -25.53 9.09
C CYS A 103 0.27 -24.39 9.62
N GLY A 104 -0.16 -23.46 8.76
CA GLY A 104 -0.96 -22.29 9.15
C GLY A 104 -0.24 -21.24 9.98
N SER A 105 1.09 -21.34 10.15
CA SER A 105 1.84 -20.33 10.91
C SER A 105 2.06 -19.07 10.10
N VAL A 106 1.87 -17.91 10.75
CA VAL A 106 2.18 -16.60 10.17
C VAL A 106 3.69 -16.47 10.04
N GLN A 107 4.15 -15.97 8.91
CA GLN A 107 5.57 -15.81 8.62
C GLN A 107 6.05 -14.39 8.98
N PRO A 108 7.35 -14.20 9.30
CA PRO A 108 7.92 -12.87 9.43
C PRO A 108 7.76 -12.08 8.12
N VAL A 109 7.81 -10.75 8.22
CA VAL A 109 7.67 -9.89 7.04
C VAL A 109 8.89 -10.02 6.14
N ASP A 110 8.65 -10.36 4.89
CA ASP A 110 9.64 -10.27 3.82
C ASP A 110 9.47 -8.94 3.06
N HIS A 111 10.39 -8.02 3.27
CA HIS A 111 10.36 -6.70 2.64
C HIS A 111 10.64 -6.72 1.13
N SER A 112 11.16 -7.81 0.58
CA SER A 112 11.37 -7.98 -0.86
C SER A 112 10.06 -8.22 -1.62
N VAL A 113 9.00 -8.63 -0.91
CA VAL A 113 7.66 -8.81 -1.48
C VAL A 113 7.02 -7.44 -1.69
N ASP A 114 6.73 -7.06 -2.92
CA ASP A 114 6.04 -5.82 -3.24
C ASP A 114 4.53 -5.87 -2.91
N TYR A 115 3.88 -4.70 -2.89
CA TYR A 115 2.47 -4.58 -2.51
C TYR A 115 1.51 -5.23 -3.51
N PHE A 116 1.83 -5.24 -4.79
CA PHE A 116 1.02 -5.92 -5.80
C PHE A 116 1.02 -7.43 -5.55
N ARG A 117 2.20 -7.99 -5.24
CA ARG A 117 2.36 -9.42 -4.96
C ARG A 117 1.60 -9.85 -3.70
N ILE A 118 1.46 -9.00 -2.67
CA ILE A 118 0.64 -9.28 -1.49
C ILE A 118 -0.80 -9.62 -1.88
N PHE A 119 -1.33 -8.95 -2.90
CA PHE A 119 -2.68 -9.16 -3.41
C PHE A 119 -2.74 -10.05 -4.66
N GLY A 120 -1.63 -10.63 -5.11
CA GLY A 120 -1.57 -11.45 -6.32
C GLY A 120 -1.88 -10.68 -7.59
N LEU A 121 -1.57 -9.38 -7.61
CA LEU A 121 -1.79 -8.47 -8.74
C LEU A 121 -0.51 -8.31 -9.56
N GLU A 122 -0.68 -8.01 -10.83
CA GLU A 122 0.41 -7.56 -11.71
C GLU A 122 0.73 -6.08 -11.48
N TRP A 123 1.93 -5.64 -11.83
CA TRP A 123 2.34 -4.23 -11.79
C TRP A 123 1.61 -3.44 -12.88
N LYS A 124 0.37 -3.11 -12.61
CA LYS A 124 -0.48 -2.31 -13.49
C LYS A 124 -1.08 -1.15 -12.72
N PHE A 125 -1.24 -0.03 -13.41
CA PHE A 125 -1.88 1.13 -12.80
C PHE A 125 -3.38 0.88 -12.60
N ASP A 126 -4.04 0.29 -13.59
CA ASP A 126 -5.48 0.01 -13.52
C ASP A 126 -5.73 -1.22 -12.66
N ILE A 127 -6.33 -0.98 -11.50
CA ILE A 127 -6.77 -2.01 -10.55
C ILE A 127 -8.28 -1.85 -10.36
N GLU A 128 -8.99 -2.96 -10.40
CA GLU A 128 -10.41 -3.00 -10.08
C GLU A 128 -10.61 -2.88 -8.55
N ASP A 129 -11.16 -1.75 -8.11
CA ASP A 129 -11.29 -1.41 -6.68
C ASP A 129 -12.05 -2.47 -5.89
N GLY A 130 -13.13 -3.03 -6.43
CA GLY A 130 -13.91 -4.09 -5.78
C GLY A 130 -13.11 -5.38 -5.54
N SER A 131 -12.23 -5.72 -6.47
CA SER A 131 -11.33 -6.88 -6.38
C SER A 131 -10.29 -6.65 -5.27
N LEU A 132 -9.63 -5.50 -5.25
CA LEU A 132 -8.62 -5.14 -4.23
C LEU A 132 -9.22 -5.14 -2.81
N GLU A 133 -10.42 -4.58 -2.63
CA GLU A 133 -11.10 -4.57 -1.33
C GLU A 133 -11.45 -5.99 -0.86
N GLY A 134 -11.88 -6.86 -1.76
CA GLY A 134 -12.15 -8.27 -1.47
C GLY A 134 -10.91 -9.01 -0.98
N MET A 135 -9.76 -8.83 -1.64
CA MET A 135 -8.48 -9.43 -1.26
C MET A 135 -7.99 -8.89 0.10
N TYR A 136 -8.10 -7.58 0.32
CA TYR A 136 -7.79 -6.95 1.61
C TYR A 136 -8.63 -7.54 2.76
N LYS A 137 -9.94 -7.64 2.58
CA LYS A 137 -10.84 -8.26 3.57
C LYS A 137 -10.49 -9.72 3.87
N ASN A 138 -10.02 -10.47 2.86
CA ASN A 138 -9.57 -11.85 3.04
C ASN A 138 -8.30 -11.92 3.90
N TRP A 139 -7.33 -11.04 3.68
CA TRP A 139 -6.14 -10.96 4.53
C TRP A 139 -6.47 -10.51 5.95
N GLN A 140 -7.35 -9.52 6.12
CA GLN A 140 -7.81 -9.08 7.44
C GLN A 140 -8.45 -10.23 8.23
N LYS A 141 -9.24 -11.09 7.59
CA LYS A 141 -9.81 -12.28 8.23
C LYS A 141 -8.74 -13.26 8.67
N LYS A 142 -7.71 -13.49 7.85
CA LYS A 142 -6.64 -14.47 8.15
C LYS A 142 -5.68 -13.99 9.25
N LEU A 143 -5.43 -12.69 9.33
CA LEU A 143 -4.50 -12.06 10.28
C LEU A 143 -5.22 -11.46 11.50
N HIS A 144 -6.50 -11.78 11.70
CA HIS A 144 -7.28 -11.21 12.80
C HIS A 144 -6.68 -11.57 14.17
N PRO A 145 -6.56 -10.62 15.11
CA PRO A 145 -5.99 -10.86 16.44
C PRO A 145 -6.60 -12.05 17.17
N ASP A 146 -7.92 -12.26 17.03
CA ASP A 146 -8.62 -13.39 17.67
C ASP A 146 -8.14 -14.76 17.20
N LEU A 147 -7.63 -14.86 15.96
CA LEU A 147 -7.11 -16.13 15.44
C LEU A 147 -5.69 -16.43 15.94
N VAL A 148 -4.95 -15.40 16.31
CA VAL A 148 -3.55 -15.53 16.71
C VAL A 148 -3.34 -15.37 18.23
N HIS A 149 -4.39 -15.05 19.02
CA HIS A 149 -4.26 -14.81 20.45
C HIS A 149 -3.75 -16.05 21.23
N THR A 150 -4.06 -17.27 20.76
CA THR A 150 -3.62 -18.55 21.37
C THR A 150 -2.22 -18.98 20.89
N LYS A 151 -1.66 -18.30 19.90
CA LYS A 151 -0.35 -18.61 19.32
C LYS A 151 0.79 -18.10 20.20
N SER A 152 2.03 -18.49 19.83
CA SER A 152 3.21 -17.99 20.52
C SER A 152 3.31 -16.46 20.47
N LYS A 153 4.09 -15.87 21.37
CA LYS A 153 4.33 -14.42 21.38
C LYS A 153 4.94 -13.96 20.04
N GLU A 154 5.90 -14.72 19.55
CA GLU A 154 6.60 -14.47 18.29
C GLU A 154 5.65 -14.50 17.10
N GLU A 155 4.77 -15.52 17.00
CA GLU A 155 3.79 -15.60 15.90
C GLU A 155 2.76 -14.46 15.96
N ARG A 156 2.43 -13.96 17.16
CA ARG A 156 1.56 -12.79 17.32
C ARG A 156 2.24 -11.50 16.85
N GLU A 157 3.55 -11.36 17.08
CA GLU A 157 4.33 -10.22 16.58
C GLU A 157 4.37 -10.25 15.04
N TYR A 158 4.68 -11.39 14.44
CA TYR A 158 4.62 -11.54 12.97
C TYR A 158 3.24 -11.23 12.40
N ALA A 159 2.17 -11.67 13.05
CA ALA A 159 0.81 -11.38 12.60
C ALA A 159 0.48 -9.87 12.64
N ALA A 160 0.95 -9.17 13.68
CA ALA A 160 0.78 -7.72 13.78
C ALA A 160 1.54 -6.97 12.67
N GLU A 161 2.79 -7.35 12.41
CA GLU A 161 3.62 -6.77 11.35
C GLU A 161 3.04 -7.05 9.96
N GLN A 162 2.63 -8.29 9.68
CA GLN A 162 1.97 -8.64 8.40
C GLN A 162 0.66 -7.90 8.21
N SER A 163 -0.14 -7.74 9.29
CA SER A 163 -1.39 -6.98 9.23
C SER A 163 -1.13 -5.51 8.90
N ALA A 164 -0.14 -4.88 9.53
CA ALA A 164 0.27 -3.51 9.24
C ALA A 164 0.69 -3.38 7.76
N ARG A 165 1.53 -4.28 7.27
CA ARG A 165 1.98 -4.28 5.88
C ARG A 165 0.85 -4.47 4.86
N VAL A 166 -0.12 -5.33 5.15
CA VAL A 166 -1.33 -5.51 4.31
C VAL A 166 -2.17 -4.23 4.28
N ILE A 167 -2.27 -3.51 5.40
CA ILE A 167 -2.97 -2.21 5.48
C ILE A 167 -2.24 -1.16 4.65
N ASP A 168 -0.93 -1.06 4.76
CA ASP A 168 -0.11 -0.13 3.98
C ASP A 168 -0.22 -0.41 2.48
N ALA A 169 -0.12 -1.68 2.09
CA ALA A 169 -0.29 -2.11 0.72
C ALA A 169 -1.68 -1.73 0.16
N TYR A 170 -2.75 -2.00 0.91
CA TYR A 170 -4.10 -1.62 0.51
C TYR A 170 -4.27 -0.11 0.39
N THR A 171 -3.80 0.65 1.38
CA THR A 171 -3.91 2.12 1.40
C THR A 171 -3.17 2.75 0.23
N THR A 172 -1.98 2.22 -0.09
CA THR A 172 -1.16 2.69 -1.22
C THR A 172 -1.81 2.34 -2.55
N LEU A 173 -2.23 1.09 -2.75
CA LEU A 173 -2.76 0.63 -4.03
C LEU A 173 -4.18 1.14 -4.30
N ARG A 174 -4.98 1.43 -3.28
CA ARG A 174 -6.33 1.96 -3.45
C ARG A 174 -6.35 3.37 -4.04
N LYS A 175 -5.40 4.23 -3.69
CA LYS A 175 -5.34 5.63 -4.12
C LYS A 175 -4.57 5.76 -5.42
N PRO A 176 -5.15 6.29 -6.52
CA PRO A 176 -4.47 6.40 -7.80
C PRO A 176 -3.13 7.14 -7.73
N LEU A 177 -3.04 8.27 -7.02
CA LEU A 177 -1.80 9.02 -6.85
C LEU A 177 -0.72 8.20 -6.11
N SER A 178 -1.05 7.62 -4.95
CA SER A 178 -0.10 6.81 -4.18
C SER A 178 0.35 5.57 -4.95
N ARG A 179 -0.56 4.94 -5.70
CA ARG A 179 -0.27 3.82 -6.58
C ARG A 179 0.68 4.21 -7.71
N ALA A 180 0.47 5.38 -8.33
CA ALA A 180 1.36 5.91 -9.37
C ALA A 180 2.78 6.11 -8.83
N ILE A 181 2.92 6.78 -7.69
CA ILE A 181 4.21 7.01 -7.03
C ILE A 181 4.89 5.68 -6.68
N TYR A 182 4.13 4.71 -6.17
CA TYR A 182 4.65 3.40 -5.82
C TYR A 182 5.15 2.62 -7.05
N LEU A 183 4.42 2.65 -8.17
CA LEU A 183 4.85 2.03 -9.43
C LEU A 183 6.14 2.64 -9.97
N MET A 184 6.28 3.98 -9.93
CA MET A 184 7.53 4.64 -10.33
C MET A 184 8.70 4.20 -9.44
N ARG A 185 8.48 4.08 -8.14
CA ARG A 185 9.51 3.57 -7.20
C ARG A 185 9.92 2.14 -7.50
N LEU A 186 8.99 1.26 -7.90
CA LEU A 186 9.30 -0.11 -8.30
C LEU A 186 10.13 -0.17 -9.59
N GLU A 187 9.96 0.78 -10.51
CA GLU A 187 10.81 0.94 -11.72
C GLU A 187 12.15 1.65 -11.40
N GLY A 188 12.42 1.97 -10.14
CA GLY A 188 13.67 2.64 -9.71
C GLY A 188 13.70 4.15 -9.98
N VAL A 189 12.55 4.74 -10.28
CA VAL A 189 12.41 6.19 -10.50
C VAL A 189 11.97 6.84 -9.21
N GLU A 190 12.80 7.75 -8.69
CA GLU A 190 12.49 8.52 -7.50
C GLU A 190 11.51 9.65 -7.84
N VAL A 191 10.46 9.76 -7.03
CA VAL A 191 9.44 10.81 -7.16
C VAL A 191 9.59 11.75 -5.97
N ASP A 192 9.99 12.98 -6.25
CA ASP A 192 10.02 14.04 -5.25
C ASP A 192 8.62 14.67 -5.14
N GLU A 193 7.88 14.30 -4.11
CA GLU A 193 6.52 14.80 -3.85
C GLU A 193 6.49 16.26 -3.39
N GLU A 194 7.64 16.80 -2.96
CA GLU A 194 7.80 18.20 -2.52
C GLU A 194 8.29 19.12 -3.65
N GLN A 195 8.70 18.53 -4.77
CA GLN A 195 9.21 19.29 -5.90
C GLN A 195 8.19 20.34 -6.37
N THR A 196 8.60 21.58 -6.34
CA THR A 196 7.80 22.69 -6.82
C THR A 196 7.70 22.62 -8.35
N VAL A 197 6.50 22.61 -8.88
CA VAL A 197 6.29 22.67 -10.33
C VAL A 197 6.77 24.02 -10.84
N SER A 198 7.65 23.98 -11.82
CA SER A 198 8.16 25.16 -12.50
C SER A 198 7.30 25.58 -13.71
N GLU A 199 6.20 24.88 -14.00
CA GLU A 199 5.31 25.19 -15.12
C GLU A 199 4.42 26.40 -14.77
N PRO A 200 4.62 27.58 -15.38
CA PRO A 200 3.84 28.79 -15.06
C PRO A 200 2.35 28.61 -15.35
N GLU A 201 2.02 27.84 -16.39
CA GLU A 201 0.63 27.56 -16.77
C GLU A 201 -0.12 26.79 -15.69
N LEU A 202 0.49 25.73 -15.13
CA LEU A 202 -0.12 24.97 -14.03
C LEU A 202 -0.26 25.81 -12.77
N LEU A 203 0.75 26.61 -12.45
CA LEU A 203 0.69 27.49 -11.29
C LEU A 203 -0.43 28.53 -11.43
N GLY A 204 -0.58 29.14 -12.62
CA GLY A 204 -1.68 30.06 -12.93
C GLY A 204 -3.04 29.38 -12.76
N GLU A 205 -3.22 28.20 -13.35
CA GLU A 205 -4.44 27.42 -13.23
C GLU A 205 -4.79 27.09 -11.76
N ILE A 206 -3.82 26.66 -10.97
CA ILE A 206 -4.04 26.34 -9.54
C ILE A 206 -4.40 27.58 -8.73
N MET A 207 -3.80 28.74 -9.04
CA MET A 207 -4.15 30.01 -8.40
C MET A 207 -5.59 30.43 -8.70
N GLU A 208 -6.02 30.37 -9.97
CA GLU A 208 -7.40 30.64 -10.37
C GLU A 208 -8.41 29.73 -9.69
N ILE A 209 -8.09 28.42 -9.59
CA ILE A 209 -8.96 27.47 -8.89
C ILE A 209 -9.05 27.78 -7.40
N ARG A 210 -7.94 28.10 -6.74
CA ARG A 210 -7.94 28.48 -5.33
C ARG A 210 -8.72 29.75 -5.07
N GLU A 211 -8.59 30.75 -5.92
CA GLU A 211 -9.38 31.98 -5.86
C GLU A 211 -10.88 31.64 -5.97
N ALA A 212 -11.28 30.82 -6.94
CA ALA A 212 -12.66 30.37 -7.08
C ALA A 212 -13.17 29.59 -5.84
N VAL A 213 -12.31 28.82 -5.17
CA VAL A 213 -12.61 28.11 -3.90
C VAL A 213 -12.79 29.09 -2.74
N GLU A 214 -11.99 30.18 -2.70
CA GLU A 214 -12.13 31.22 -1.69
C GLU A 214 -13.41 32.05 -1.90
N GLU A 215 -13.76 32.37 -3.14
CA GLU A 215 -14.92 33.14 -3.51
C GLU A 215 -16.24 32.37 -3.53
N ALA A 216 -16.18 31.04 -3.39
CA ALA A 216 -17.39 30.22 -3.41
C ALA A 216 -18.38 30.58 -2.33
N ALA A 217 -19.55 31.07 -2.73
CA ALA A 217 -20.57 31.63 -1.84
C ALA A 217 -21.29 30.51 -1.02
N ASP A 218 -21.35 29.30 -1.53
CA ASP A 218 -22.11 28.19 -0.94
C ASP A 218 -21.48 26.82 -1.21
N SER A 219 -21.99 25.82 -0.51
CA SER A 219 -21.57 24.42 -0.66
C SER A 219 -21.86 23.86 -2.07
N GLN A 220 -22.81 24.42 -2.83
CA GLN A 220 -23.10 23.97 -4.18
C GLN A 220 -22.02 24.44 -5.16
N ALA A 221 -21.55 25.66 -5.01
CA ALA A 221 -20.42 26.17 -5.79
C ALA A 221 -19.14 25.36 -5.53
N LEU A 222 -18.83 25.04 -4.26
CA LEU A 222 -17.71 24.19 -3.88
C LEU A 222 -17.81 22.78 -4.51
N LYS A 223 -18.98 22.15 -4.48
CA LYS A 223 -19.20 20.85 -5.11
C LYS A 223 -18.98 20.88 -6.62
N LYS A 224 -19.33 21.97 -7.29
CA LYS A 224 -19.08 22.14 -8.72
C LYS A 224 -17.57 22.20 -9.01
N ILE A 225 -16.81 22.96 -8.22
CA ILE A 225 -15.35 23.01 -8.34
C ILE A 225 -14.74 21.64 -8.03
N GLN A 226 -15.24 20.95 -7.00
CA GLN A 226 -14.81 19.58 -6.66
C GLN A 226 -14.98 18.63 -7.84
N SER A 227 -16.14 18.63 -8.50
CA SER A 227 -16.37 17.79 -9.68
C SER A 227 -15.39 18.07 -10.82
N GLN A 228 -15.00 19.34 -11.00
CA GLN A 228 -13.97 19.73 -11.97
C GLN A 228 -12.58 19.16 -11.58
N MET A 229 -12.25 19.18 -10.28
CA MET A 229 -10.99 18.60 -9.80
C MET A 229 -10.96 17.10 -9.98
N GLU A 230 -12.06 16.42 -9.70
CA GLU A 230 -12.19 14.96 -9.93
C GLU A 230 -12.02 14.59 -11.41
N GLU A 231 -12.55 15.42 -12.32
CA GLU A 231 -12.36 15.22 -13.76
C GLU A 231 -10.89 15.41 -14.18
N LYS A 232 -10.22 16.44 -13.68
CA LYS A 232 -8.80 16.68 -13.92
C LYS A 232 -7.93 15.54 -13.36
N LEU A 233 -8.23 15.08 -12.15
CA LEU A 233 -7.55 13.93 -11.54
C LEU A 233 -7.71 12.67 -12.39
N ARG A 234 -8.91 12.39 -12.89
CA ARG A 234 -9.17 11.26 -13.78
C ARG A 234 -8.41 11.39 -15.09
N HIS A 235 -8.38 12.58 -15.70
CA HIS A 235 -7.62 12.85 -16.92
C HIS A 235 -6.13 12.53 -16.73
N TRP A 236 -5.51 13.04 -15.66
CA TRP A 236 -4.10 12.85 -15.40
C TRP A 236 -3.77 11.42 -14.91
N SER A 237 -4.71 10.75 -14.25
CA SER A 237 -4.59 9.31 -13.95
C SER A 237 -4.50 8.48 -15.23
N ASN A 238 -5.33 8.77 -16.23
CA ASN A 238 -5.29 8.11 -17.52
C ASN A 238 -4.01 8.45 -18.31
N ALA A 239 -3.56 9.71 -18.25
CA ALA A 239 -2.29 10.12 -18.84
C ALA A 239 -1.11 9.36 -18.23
N PHE A 240 -1.11 9.22 -16.89
CA PHE A 240 -0.11 8.41 -16.19
C PHE A 240 -0.16 6.94 -16.66
N ALA A 241 -1.34 6.32 -16.70
CA ALA A 241 -1.49 4.91 -17.11
C ALA A 241 -0.88 4.66 -18.50
N ASN A 242 -1.14 5.57 -19.47
CA ASN A 242 -0.60 5.50 -20.82
C ASN A 242 0.92 5.69 -20.86
N ALA A 243 1.42 6.72 -20.17
CA ALA A 243 2.85 7.03 -20.11
C ALA A 243 3.66 5.90 -19.44
N PHE A 244 3.17 5.40 -18.30
CA PHE A 244 3.78 4.29 -17.58
C PHE A 244 3.76 2.99 -18.40
N GLY A 245 2.64 2.66 -19.03
CA GLY A 245 2.52 1.50 -19.92
C GLY A 245 3.47 1.56 -21.11
N SER A 246 3.75 2.77 -21.61
CA SER A 246 4.71 3.03 -22.70
C SER A 246 6.15 3.24 -22.20
N LYS A 247 6.40 3.18 -20.89
CA LYS A 247 7.70 3.43 -20.22
C LYS A 247 8.28 4.83 -20.52
N ILE A 248 7.42 5.81 -20.73
CA ILE A 248 7.79 7.23 -20.89
C ILE A 248 7.75 7.89 -19.52
N PHE A 249 8.80 7.69 -18.71
CA PHE A 249 8.80 8.07 -17.29
C PHE A 249 8.73 9.58 -17.06
N ASP A 250 9.25 10.41 -17.97
CA ASP A 250 9.17 11.87 -17.85
C ASP A 250 7.70 12.36 -17.90
N GLU A 251 6.90 11.81 -18.84
CA GLU A 251 5.46 12.12 -18.91
C GLU A 251 4.67 11.53 -17.73
N ALA A 252 5.09 10.36 -17.24
CA ALA A 252 4.51 9.78 -16.03
C ALA A 252 4.78 10.66 -14.81
N LEU A 253 5.99 11.17 -14.61
CA LEU A 253 6.35 12.12 -13.55
C LEU A 253 5.53 13.41 -13.65
N LYS A 254 5.41 13.98 -14.85
CA LYS A 254 4.58 15.16 -15.09
C LYS A 254 3.11 14.91 -14.69
N SER A 255 2.58 13.73 -15.02
CA SER A 255 1.23 13.35 -14.64
C SER A 255 1.06 13.27 -13.13
N ILE A 256 2.04 12.69 -12.40
CA ILE A 256 2.05 12.64 -10.94
C ILE A 256 2.07 14.04 -10.34
N GLN A 257 2.94 14.93 -10.84
CA GLN A 257 3.01 16.31 -10.36
C GLN A 257 1.66 17.00 -10.47
N ARG A 258 0.98 16.91 -11.62
CA ARG A 258 -0.35 17.50 -11.83
C ARG A 258 -1.41 16.87 -10.92
N MET A 259 -1.44 15.54 -10.78
CA MET A 259 -2.33 14.86 -9.84
C MET A 259 -2.11 15.34 -8.40
N THR A 260 -0.85 15.54 -7.98
CA THR A 260 -0.51 16.02 -6.63
C THR A 260 -1.11 17.37 -6.34
N TYR A 261 -1.01 18.33 -7.28
CA TYR A 261 -1.58 19.66 -7.11
C TYR A 261 -3.11 19.65 -7.07
N TYR A 262 -3.76 18.95 -7.99
CA TYR A 262 -5.23 18.85 -7.97
C TYR A 262 -5.74 18.13 -6.73
N HIS A 263 -5.00 17.15 -6.23
CA HIS A 263 -5.33 16.48 -4.97
C HIS A 263 -5.29 17.44 -3.78
N ARG A 264 -4.24 18.27 -3.69
CA ARG A 264 -4.11 19.28 -2.63
C ARG A 264 -5.27 20.28 -2.66
N VAL A 265 -5.66 20.77 -3.83
CA VAL A 265 -6.83 21.66 -3.97
C VAL A 265 -8.13 20.93 -3.59
N ASN A 266 -8.30 19.69 -4.01
CA ASN A 266 -9.48 18.91 -3.63
C ASN A 266 -9.57 18.71 -2.11
N ASP A 267 -8.45 18.50 -1.42
CA ASP A 267 -8.42 18.42 0.05
C ASP A 267 -8.77 19.76 0.72
N GLU A 268 -8.41 20.89 0.12
CA GLU A 268 -8.81 22.24 0.58
C GLU A 268 -10.34 22.43 0.44
N ILE A 269 -10.92 21.98 -0.68
CA ILE A 269 -12.37 22.03 -0.91
C ILE A 269 -13.12 21.17 0.13
N VAL A 270 -12.65 19.93 0.35
CA VAL A 270 -13.28 19.00 1.32
C VAL A 270 -13.28 19.56 2.73
N LYS A 271 -12.26 20.33 3.12
CA LYS A 271 -12.21 20.98 4.44
C LYS A 271 -13.19 22.13 4.59
N LYS A 272 -13.66 22.73 3.47
CA LYS A 272 -14.61 23.83 3.46
C LYS A 272 -16.07 23.36 3.32
N LEU A 273 -16.30 22.12 2.86
CA LEU A 273 -17.64 21.52 2.75
C LEU A 273 -18.18 21.01 4.09
#